data_4d13ccae10cbbad677df203ded7637d8
#
_entry.id   4d13ccae10cbbad677df203ded7637d8
#
_cell.length_a   1.000
_cell.length_b   1.000
_cell.length_c   1.000
_cell.angle_alpha   90.00
_cell.angle_beta   90.00
_cell.angle_gamma   90.00
#
_symmetry.space_group_name_H-M   'P 1'
#
loop_
_entity.id
_entity.type
_entity.pdbx_description
1 polymer ?
#
loop_
_entity_poly.entity_id
_entity_poly.type
_entity_poly.pdbx_seq_one_letter_code
_entity_poly.pdbx_strand_id
1 'polypeptide(L)'
;MSTRWDPEQYARFADHRGRPFRDLLSRVGAEDPALVVDLGCGNGPLTMTLVERWPRARVVGVDSSPQMLESARAGDPDGQVEWVQADLATWDIATLGGRPSVVVTNATLQWVPGHRGLLPAWVSALEPGGWFAMQVPSNFAAPSHQLMRDVAEQHPAADRLRPGLARVGVAEPADYVEDLSALGCDVDAWETTYQHILDPEGQQESPVLEWVRGTGLRPVLDALTDAGEREAFLAEYDARLRAAYPRRSFGVLLPFRRIFAVAHKRENA
;
A
#
# COMPACT_ATOMS: atom_id res chain seq x y z
N MET A 1 -9.01 6.30 14.84
CA MET A 1 -9.51 4.91 15.02
C MET A 1 -8.69 4.03 14.08
N SER A 2 -7.96 3.05 14.60
CA SER A 2 -7.16 2.14 13.78
C SER A 2 -8.08 1.19 13.02
N THR A 3 -7.95 1.15 11.70
CA THR A 3 -8.69 0.21 10.84
C THR A 3 -8.23 -1.21 11.17
N ARG A 4 -9.14 -2.09 11.57
CA ARG A 4 -8.81 -3.50 11.86
C ARG A 4 -8.64 -4.26 10.54
N TRP A 5 -7.42 -4.65 10.21
CA TRP A 5 -7.08 -5.38 8.99
C TRP A 5 -7.38 -6.88 9.12
N ASP A 6 -7.83 -7.49 8.01
CA ASP A 6 -8.11 -8.92 7.91
C ASP A 6 -7.03 -9.57 7.01
N PRO A 7 -6.09 -10.34 7.59
CA PRO A 7 -4.99 -10.95 6.85
C PRO A 7 -5.44 -11.98 5.80
N GLU A 8 -6.51 -12.75 6.06
CA GLU A 8 -6.97 -13.79 5.14
C GLU A 8 -7.59 -13.18 3.87
N GLN A 9 -8.40 -12.14 4.01
CA GLN A 9 -8.96 -11.44 2.86
C GLN A 9 -7.86 -10.71 2.07
N TYR A 10 -6.82 -10.24 2.75
CA TYR A 10 -5.66 -9.61 2.12
C TYR A 10 -4.84 -10.62 1.29
N ALA A 11 -4.70 -11.86 1.76
CA ALA A 11 -3.92 -12.91 1.12
C ALA A 11 -4.54 -13.44 -0.20
N ARG A 12 -5.87 -13.34 -0.40
CA ARG A 12 -6.55 -13.80 -1.62
C ARG A 12 -6.05 -13.18 -2.92
N PHE A 13 -5.38 -12.03 -2.84
CA PHE A 13 -4.86 -11.30 -3.99
C PHE A 13 -3.33 -11.09 -3.91
N ALA A 14 -2.63 -12.00 -3.23
CA ALA A 14 -1.20 -11.89 -2.97
C ALA A 14 -0.36 -11.71 -4.26
N ASP A 15 -0.65 -12.47 -5.32
CA ASP A 15 0.07 -12.39 -6.60
C ASP A 15 -0.07 -11.02 -7.27
N HIS A 16 -1.28 -10.45 -7.28
CA HIS A 16 -1.55 -9.13 -7.84
C HIS A 16 -0.91 -8.00 -7.03
N ARG A 17 -0.70 -8.21 -5.72
CA ARG A 17 -0.05 -7.24 -4.83
C ARG A 17 1.46 -7.38 -4.79
N GLY A 18 1.98 -8.58 -5.01
CA GLY A 18 3.42 -8.84 -5.04
C GLY A 18 4.12 -8.31 -6.29
N ARG A 19 3.42 -8.30 -7.46
CA ARG A 19 4.02 -7.80 -8.70
C ARG A 19 4.53 -6.36 -8.61
N PRO A 20 3.74 -5.36 -8.13
CA PRO A 20 4.25 -4.00 -8.00
C PRO A 20 5.46 -3.87 -7.08
N PHE A 21 5.55 -4.68 -6.03
CA PHE A 21 6.72 -4.68 -5.15
C PHE A 21 7.98 -5.17 -5.87
N ARG A 22 7.87 -6.24 -6.65
CA ARG A 22 8.98 -6.73 -7.47
C ARG A 22 9.40 -5.72 -8.54
N ASP A 23 8.42 -5.08 -9.21
CA ASP A 23 8.68 -4.03 -10.20
C ASP A 23 9.41 -2.83 -9.55
N LEU A 24 9.00 -2.42 -8.34
CA LEU A 24 9.67 -1.40 -7.54
C LEU A 24 11.12 -1.78 -7.23
N LEU A 25 11.31 -2.96 -6.64
CA LEU A 25 12.63 -3.42 -6.23
C LEU A 25 13.59 -3.63 -7.41
N SER A 26 13.09 -3.94 -8.62
CA SER A 26 13.93 -4.11 -9.81
C SER A 26 14.74 -2.86 -10.17
N ARG A 27 14.32 -1.68 -9.67
CA ARG A 27 15.02 -0.39 -9.88
C ARG A 27 15.95 0.01 -8.73
N VAL A 28 15.98 -0.77 -7.63
CA VAL A 28 16.90 -0.54 -6.52
C VAL A 28 18.23 -1.21 -6.85
N GLY A 29 19.29 -0.40 -7.01
CA GLY A 29 20.62 -0.86 -7.41
C GLY A 29 21.55 -1.26 -6.26
N ALA A 30 21.06 -1.39 -5.02
CA ALA A 30 21.85 -1.84 -3.89
C ALA A 30 22.32 -3.30 -4.08
N GLU A 31 23.64 -3.54 -4.08
CA GLU A 31 24.21 -4.88 -4.28
C GLU A 31 24.34 -5.65 -2.96
N ASP A 32 24.83 -5.02 -1.90
CA ASP A 32 25.08 -5.65 -0.60
C ASP A 32 24.73 -4.70 0.57
N PRO A 33 23.44 -4.37 0.72
CA PRO A 33 22.99 -3.45 1.78
C PRO A 33 23.19 -4.05 3.15
N ALA A 34 23.69 -3.25 4.11
CA ALA A 34 23.86 -3.67 5.50
C ALA A 34 22.54 -3.66 6.28
N LEU A 35 21.68 -2.65 6.05
CA LEU A 35 20.39 -2.48 6.72
C LEU A 35 19.30 -2.13 5.71
N VAL A 36 18.25 -2.94 5.69
CA VAL A 36 17.06 -2.77 4.85
C VAL A 36 15.83 -2.57 5.72
N VAL A 37 15.06 -1.52 5.46
CA VAL A 37 13.87 -1.18 6.25
C VAL A 37 12.64 -1.19 5.36
N ASP A 38 11.62 -1.97 5.72
CA ASP A 38 10.30 -2.02 5.05
C ASP A 38 9.28 -1.25 5.89
N LEU A 39 8.88 -0.07 5.41
CA LEU A 39 7.93 0.82 6.08
C LEU A 39 6.49 0.44 5.70
N GLY A 40 5.72 -0.08 6.66
CA GLY A 40 4.38 -0.61 6.47
C GLY A 40 4.41 -2.04 5.93
N CYS A 41 5.20 -2.90 6.58
CA CYS A 41 5.47 -4.28 6.16
C CYS A 41 4.24 -5.19 6.17
N GLY A 42 3.14 -4.78 6.83
CA GLY A 42 1.93 -5.56 6.96
C GLY A 42 2.18 -6.92 7.61
N ASN A 43 1.61 -7.97 7.02
CA ASN A 43 1.75 -9.36 7.49
C ASN A 43 3.03 -10.06 6.99
N GLY A 44 3.99 -9.35 6.40
CA GLY A 44 5.37 -9.78 6.21
C GLY A 44 5.78 -10.52 4.94
N PRO A 45 4.91 -11.11 4.08
CA PRO A 45 5.36 -11.94 2.95
C PRO A 45 6.27 -11.21 1.96
N LEU A 46 6.04 -9.93 1.72
CA LEU A 46 6.87 -9.11 0.82
C LEU A 46 8.21 -8.76 1.49
N THR A 47 8.19 -8.50 2.80
CA THR A 47 9.42 -8.27 3.58
C THR A 47 10.34 -9.49 3.56
N MET A 48 9.79 -10.71 3.60
CA MET A 48 10.58 -11.95 3.48
C MET A 48 11.31 -12.03 2.13
N THR A 49 10.75 -11.47 1.05
CA THR A 49 11.46 -11.41 -0.24
C THR A 49 12.69 -10.49 -0.22
N LEU A 50 12.77 -9.55 0.73
CA LEU A 50 13.97 -8.74 0.95
C LEU A 50 15.11 -9.56 1.57
N VAL A 51 14.78 -10.48 2.50
CA VAL A 51 15.73 -11.43 3.07
C VAL A 51 16.30 -12.35 1.98
N GLU A 52 15.43 -12.86 1.10
CA GLU A 52 15.87 -13.68 -0.05
C GLU A 52 16.80 -12.90 -0.99
N ARG A 53 16.49 -11.63 -1.26
CA ARG A 53 17.27 -10.78 -2.15
C ARG A 53 18.62 -10.39 -1.54
N TRP A 54 18.65 -10.09 -0.24
CA TRP A 54 19.83 -9.62 0.48
C TRP A 54 20.07 -10.43 1.76
N PRO A 55 20.56 -11.68 1.63
CA PRO A 55 20.64 -12.63 2.74
C PRO A 55 21.63 -12.25 3.83
N ARG A 56 22.47 -11.22 3.60
CA ARG A 56 23.42 -10.70 4.60
C ARG A 56 22.93 -9.42 5.27
N ALA A 57 21.82 -8.84 4.78
CA ALA A 57 21.29 -7.63 5.34
C ALA A 57 20.56 -7.88 6.68
N ARG A 58 20.67 -6.96 7.59
CA ARG A 58 19.70 -6.83 8.67
C ARG A 58 18.41 -6.27 8.07
N VAL A 59 17.34 -7.03 8.12
CA VAL A 59 16.03 -6.61 7.60
C VAL A 59 15.11 -6.23 8.75
N VAL A 60 14.50 -5.05 8.67
CA VAL A 60 13.56 -4.53 9.68
C VAL A 60 12.23 -4.26 8.99
N GLY A 61 11.15 -4.88 9.50
CA GLY A 61 9.78 -4.63 9.06
C GLY A 61 9.03 -3.79 10.09
N VAL A 62 8.49 -2.65 9.70
CA VAL A 62 7.79 -1.71 10.59
C VAL A 62 6.32 -1.63 10.20
N ASP A 63 5.40 -1.84 11.14
CA ASP A 63 3.96 -1.65 10.95
C ASP A 63 3.29 -1.15 12.23
N SER A 64 2.20 -0.42 12.10
CA SER A 64 1.44 0.09 13.25
C SER A 64 0.45 -0.94 13.82
N SER A 65 0.08 -1.96 13.06
CA SER A 65 -0.92 -2.97 13.43
C SER A 65 -0.28 -4.14 14.17
N PRO A 66 -0.60 -4.34 15.46
CA PRO A 66 -0.10 -5.50 16.21
C PRO A 66 -0.58 -6.84 15.59
N GLN A 67 -1.78 -6.90 15.01
CA GLN A 67 -2.32 -8.10 14.36
C GLN A 67 -1.53 -8.46 13.09
N MET A 68 -1.12 -7.46 12.31
CA MET A 68 -0.26 -7.68 11.13
C MET A 68 1.09 -8.21 11.55
N LEU A 69 1.71 -7.63 12.57
CA LEU A 69 3.01 -8.07 13.06
C LEU A 69 2.96 -9.45 13.74
N GLU A 70 1.87 -9.81 14.39
CA GLU A 70 1.66 -11.18 14.89
C GLU A 70 1.67 -12.19 13.74
N SER A 71 0.93 -11.90 12.66
CA SER A 71 0.94 -12.72 11.44
C SER A 71 2.31 -12.76 10.76
N ALA A 72 3.02 -11.62 10.72
CA ALA A 72 4.37 -11.53 10.15
C ALA A 72 5.37 -12.42 10.92
N ARG A 73 5.36 -12.37 12.25
CA ARG A 73 6.20 -13.24 13.10
C ARG A 73 5.87 -14.72 12.93
N ALA A 74 4.58 -15.06 12.78
CA ALA A 74 4.16 -16.43 12.51
C ALA A 74 4.66 -16.95 11.15
N GLY A 75 4.82 -16.05 10.16
CA GLY A 75 5.37 -16.35 8.84
C GLY A 75 6.91 -16.36 8.77
N ASP A 76 7.59 -15.99 9.85
CA ASP A 76 9.05 -15.93 9.98
C ASP A 76 9.54 -16.78 11.17
N PRO A 77 9.41 -18.11 11.09
CA PRO A 77 9.75 -19.01 12.20
C PRO A 77 11.26 -19.00 12.54
N ASP A 78 12.10 -18.62 11.61
CA ASP A 78 13.56 -18.57 11.81
C ASP A 78 14.03 -17.21 12.36
N GLY A 79 13.13 -16.22 12.52
CA GLY A 79 13.44 -14.91 13.07
C GLY A 79 14.41 -14.09 12.20
N GLN A 80 14.26 -14.16 10.89
CA GLN A 80 15.15 -13.50 9.93
C GLN A 80 14.88 -11.99 9.80
N VAL A 81 13.73 -11.52 10.28
CA VAL A 81 13.31 -10.11 10.23
C VAL A 81 13.08 -9.58 11.64
N GLU A 82 13.57 -8.39 11.91
CA GLU A 82 13.22 -7.63 13.10
C GLU A 82 11.88 -6.91 12.89
N TRP A 83 10.82 -7.36 13.58
CA TRP A 83 9.49 -6.81 13.47
C TRP A 83 9.22 -5.75 14.53
N VAL A 84 9.07 -4.49 14.09
CA VAL A 84 8.91 -3.30 14.95
C VAL A 84 7.49 -2.77 14.85
N GLN A 85 6.82 -2.60 16.00
CA GLN A 85 5.52 -1.93 16.05
C GLN A 85 5.72 -0.43 16.21
N ALA A 86 5.35 0.35 15.18
CA ALA A 86 5.43 1.80 15.24
C ALA A 86 4.45 2.48 14.25
N ASP A 87 4.02 3.69 14.60
CA ASP A 87 3.28 4.56 13.69
C ASP A 87 4.27 5.41 12.89
N LEU A 88 4.30 5.24 11.57
CA LEU A 88 5.21 5.92 10.66
C LEU A 88 5.10 7.45 10.73
N ALA A 89 3.93 7.99 11.13
CA ALA A 89 3.75 9.43 11.27
C ALA A 89 4.57 10.04 12.41
N THR A 90 4.97 9.24 13.40
CA THR A 90 5.67 9.71 14.61
C THR A 90 6.96 8.94 14.91
N TRP A 91 7.20 7.84 14.19
CA TRP A 91 8.35 7.00 14.43
C TRP A 91 9.63 7.60 13.88
N ASP A 92 10.67 7.59 14.70
CA ASP A 92 12.02 8.02 14.29
C ASP A 92 12.85 6.81 13.84
N ILE A 93 13.16 6.74 12.56
CA ILE A 93 13.99 5.70 11.93
C ILE A 93 15.42 5.66 12.52
N ALA A 94 15.93 6.76 13.11
CA ALA A 94 17.23 6.80 13.74
C ALA A 94 17.33 5.88 15.00
N THR A 95 16.17 5.50 15.57
CA THR A 95 16.10 4.56 16.70
C THR A 95 16.60 3.14 16.37
N LEU A 96 16.75 2.81 15.08
CA LEU A 96 17.31 1.52 14.63
C LEU A 96 18.80 1.33 14.94
N GLY A 97 19.51 2.38 15.35
CA GLY A 97 20.93 2.29 15.73
C GLY A 97 21.88 2.05 14.54
N GLY A 98 21.47 2.44 13.33
CA GLY A 98 22.29 2.38 12.11
C GLY A 98 21.66 3.19 11.01
N ARG A 99 22.41 3.49 9.95
CA ARG A 99 21.90 4.17 8.75
C ARG A 99 21.44 3.13 7.74
N PRO A 100 20.16 3.15 7.31
CA PRO A 100 19.71 2.22 6.29
C PRO A 100 20.43 2.41 4.95
N SER A 101 20.80 1.29 4.33
CA SER A 101 21.24 1.26 2.93
C SER A 101 20.04 1.30 1.98
N VAL A 102 18.91 0.71 2.41
CA VAL A 102 17.65 0.68 1.64
C VAL A 102 16.48 0.94 2.58
N VAL A 103 15.63 1.88 2.20
CA VAL A 103 14.30 2.06 2.79
C VAL A 103 13.26 1.80 1.70
N VAL A 104 12.38 0.86 1.91
CA VAL A 104 11.30 0.54 0.99
C VAL A 104 9.94 0.72 1.65
N THR A 105 8.93 1.11 0.87
CA THR A 105 7.53 1.17 1.31
C THR A 105 6.60 0.85 0.15
N ASN A 106 5.67 -0.05 0.37
CA ASN A 106 4.76 -0.51 -0.69
C ASN A 106 3.31 -0.54 -0.22
N ALA A 107 2.45 0.20 -0.91
CA ALA A 107 1.01 0.30 -0.63
C ALA A 107 0.68 0.72 0.82
N THR A 108 1.49 1.60 1.40
CA THR A 108 1.40 2.08 2.79
C THR A 108 1.11 3.56 2.87
N LEU A 109 1.83 4.40 2.11
CA LEU A 109 1.83 5.85 2.29
C LEU A 109 0.49 6.52 1.98
N GLN A 110 -0.39 5.90 1.21
CA GLN A 110 -1.78 6.36 1.02
C GLN A 110 -2.61 6.34 2.31
N TRP A 111 -2.12 5.68 3.35
CA TRP A 111 -2.74 5.62 4.69
C TRP A 111 -2.10 6.59 5.69
N VAL A 112 -0.99 7.22 5.32
CA VAL A 112 -0.21 8.14 6.18
C VAL A 112 -0.47 9.57 5.71
N PRO A 113 -1.36 10.32 6.37
CA PRO A 113 -1.62 11.71 6.03
C PRO A 113 -0.34 12.55 6.09
N GLY A 114 -0.10 13.35 5.04
CA GLY A 114 1.08 14.21 5.00
C GLY A 114 2.41 13.47 4.80
N HIS A 115 2.40 12.23 4.31
CA HIS A 115 3.60 11.39 4.11
C HIS A 115 4.74 12.08 3.34
N ARG A 116 4.44 13.00 2.41
CA ARG A 116 5.48 13.78 1.73
C ARG A 116 6.35 14.59 2.70
N GLY A 117 5.77 15.07 3.79
CA GLY A 117 6.50 15.73 4.87
C GLY A 117 7.42 14.82 5.68
N LEU A 118 7.31 13.49 5.55
CA LEU A 118 8.18 12.50 6.20
C LEU A 118 9.38 12.11 5.33
N LEU A 119 9.34 12.35 4.02
CA LEU A 119 10.42 12.04 3.07
C LEU A 119 11.77 12.63 3.51
N PRO A 120 11.87 13.90 3.96
CA PRO A 120 13.13 14.46 4.44
C PRO A 120 13.78 13.65 5.56
N ALA A 121 13.00 13.19 6.54
CA ALA A 121 13.51 12.39 7.66
C ALA A 121 14.04 11.04 7.19
N TRP A 122 13.29 10.32 6.34
CA TRP A 122 13.69 9.01 5.84
C TRP A 122 14.90 9.07 4.91
N VAL A 123 14.93 10.05 3.98
CA VAL A 123 16.09 10.24 3.07
C VAL A 123 17.33 10.71 3.85
N SER A 124 17.16 11.58 4.85
CA SER A 124 18.28 12.01 5.69
C SER A 124 18.89 10.87 6.48
N ALA A 125 18.06 9.92 6.94
CA ALA A 125 18.51 8.74 7.69
C ALA A 125 19.32 7.75 6.85
N LEU A 126 19.11 7.71 5.51
CA LEU A 126 19.88 6.84 4.62
C LEU A 126 21.39 7.13 4.71
N GLU A 127 22.20 6.09 4.58
CA GLU A 127 23.62 6.25 4.34
C GLU A 127 23.89 7.00 3.02
N PRO A 128 25.08 7.60 2.82
CA PRO A 128 25.50 8.11 1.51
C PRO A 128 25.44 6.96 0.49
N GLY A 129 24.87 7.20 -0.69
CA GLY A 129 24.63 6.14 -1.67
C GLY A 129 23.46 5.20 -1.36
N GLY A 130 22.69 5.46 -0.30
CA GLY A 130 21.51 4.65 0.06
C GLY A 130 20.31 4.89 -0.86
N TRP A 131 19.34 3.99 -0.80
CA TRP A 131 18.18 3.94 -1.67
C TRP A 131 16.86 4.12 -0.90
N PHE A 132 16.02 5.00 -1.39
CA PHE A 132 14.61 5.08 -0.97
C PHE A 132 13.72 4.61 -2.12
N ALA A 133 12.82 3.68 -1.87
CA ALA A 133 11.93 3.13 -2.88
C ALA A 133 10.49 3.09 -2.39
N MET A 134 9.56 3.69 -3.12
CA MET A 134 8.16 3.74 -2.73
C MET A 134 7.21 3.38 -3.87
N GLN A 135 6.10 2.76 -3.50
CA GLN A 135 4.96 2.54 -4.38
C GLN A 135 3.66 2.84 -3.63
N VAL A 136 2.75 3.53 -4.30
CA VAL A 136 1.40 3.82 -3.78
C VAL A 136 0.34 3.53 -4.85
N PRO A 137 -0.84 3.01 -4.47
CA PRO A 137 -1.99 2.97 -5.37
C PRO A 137 -2.49 4.38 -5.64
N SER A 138 -2.83 4.66 -6.90
CA SER A 138 -3.39 5.94 -7.36
C SER A 138 -4.63 5.73 -8.23
N ASN A 139 -5.56 4.94 -7.73
CA ASN A 139 -6.79 4.60 -8.41
C ASN A 139 -8.03 5.29 -7.83
N PHE A 140 -7.84 6.41 -7.10
CA PHE A 140 -8.93 7.14 -6.43
C PHE A 140 -9.94 7.77 -7.40
N ALA A 141 -9.53 8.03 -8.66
CA ALA A 141 -10.39 8.48 -9.74
C ALA A 141 -11.02 7.31 -10.54
N ALA A 142 -10.70 6.05 -10.22
CA ALA A 142 -11.30 4.91 -10.89
C ALA A 142 -12.79 4.78 -10.59
N PRO A 143 -13.59 4.21 -11.51
CA PRO A 143 -15.03 4.05 -11.32
C PRO A 143 -15.40 3.39 -9.99
N SER A 144 -14.63 2.39 -9.53
CA SER A 144 -14.87 1.76 -8.22
C SER A 144 -14.87 2.74 -7.05
N HIS A 145 -13.96 3.73 -7.04
CA HIS A 145 -13.90 4.72 -5.98
C HIS A 145 -14.91 5.87 -6.18
N GLN A 146 -15.17 6.25 -7.43
CA GLN A 146 -16.19 7.27 -7.74
C GLN A 146 -17.57 6.77 -7.34
N LEU A 147 -17.95 5.57 -7.78
CA LEU A 147 -19.24 4.96 -7.46
C LEU A 147 -19.45 4.76 -5.96
N MET A 148 -18.36 4.43 -5.22
CA MET A 148 -18.44 4.33 -3.75
C MET A 148 -18.82 5.66 -3.12
N ARG A 149 -18.22 6.77 -3.58
CA ARG A 149 -18.56 8.13 -3.11
C ARG A 149 -19.99 8.51 -3.50
N ASP A 150 -20.38 8.26 -4.76
CA ASP A 150 -21.71 8.60 -5.25
C ASP A 150 -22.82 7.88 -4.48
N VAL A 151 -22.63 6.58 -4.19
CA VAL A 151 -23.57 5.81 -3.37
C VAL A 151 -23.61 6.33 -1.95
N ALA A 152 -22.44 6.64 -1.37
CA ALA A 152 -22.38 7.17 -0.01
C ALA A 152 -23.04 8.55 0.14
N GLU A 153 -22.89 9.44 -0.85
CA GLU A 153 -23.54 10.75 -0.86
C GLU A 153 -25.06 10.66 -0.95
N GLN A 154 -25.58 9.63 -1.63
CA GLN A 154 -27.03 9.39 -1.77
C GLN A 154 -27.61 8.55 -0.62
N HIS A 155 -26.77 8.01 0.26
CA HIS A 155 -27.20 7.15 1.36
C HIS A 155 -27.75 7.96 2.54
N PRO A 156 -28.79 7.49 3.27
CA PRO A 156 -29.32 8.18 4.44
C PRO A 156 -28.28 8.50 5.53
N ALA A 157 -27.19 7.70 5.59
CA ALA A 157 -26.08 7.88 6.52
C ALA A 157 -24.91 8.71 5.94
N ALA A 158 -25.10 9.50 4.87
CA ALA A 158 -24.05 10.21 4.15
C ALA A 158 -23.07 10.97 5.06
N ASP A 159 -23.56 11.69 6.07
CA ASP A 159 -22.71 12.44 7.01
C ASP A 159 -21.78 11.55 7.83
N ARG A 160 -22.21 10.32 8.17
CA ARG A 160 -21.37 9.34 8.87
C ARG A 160 -20.34 8.69 7.95
N LEU A 161 -20.64 8.59 6.65
CA LEU A 161 -19.78 7.96 5.64
C LEU A 161 -18.68 8.89 5.13
N ARG A 162 -18.95 10.20 5.08
CA ARG A 162 -18.04 11.23 4.53
C ARG A 162 -16.62 11.16 5.11
N PRO A 163 -16.38 11.00 6.43
CA PRO A 163 -15.02 10.88 6.96
C PRO A 163 -14.24 9.67 6.43
N GLY A 164 -14.90 8.53 6.23
CA GLY A 164 -14.30 7.31 5.70
C GLY A 164 -13.92 7.39 4.20
N LEU A 165 -14.51 8.35 3.49
CA LEU A 165 -14.29 8.61 2.07
C LEU A 165 -13.32 9.77 1.80
N ALA A 166 -13.07 10.60 2.81
CA ALA A 166 -12.15 11.73 2.75
C ALA A 166 -10.69 11.23 2.75
N ARG A 167 -10.32 10.48 1.71
CA ARG A 167 -8.93 10.07 1.52
C ARG A 167 -8.15 11.22 0.91
N VAL A 168 -7.03 11.53 1.54
CA VAL A 168 -6.00 12.37 0.92
C VAL A 168 -5.46 11.58 -0.27
N GLY A 169 -5.58 12.15 -1.47
CA GLY A 169 -4.99 11.57 -2.67
C GLY A 169 -3.48 11.44 -2.50
N VAL A 170 -2.88 10.52 -3.20
CA VAL A 170 -1.43 10.46 -3.36
C VAL A 170 -1.00 11.48 -4.41
N ALA A 171 0.24 11.95 -4.34
CA ALA A 171 0.82 12.88 -5.29
C ALA A 171 1.08 12.21 -6.65
N GLU A 172 1.27 12.99 -7.69
CA GLU A 172 1.65 12.51 -9.02
C GLU A 172 3.17 12.22 -9.07
N PRO A 173 3.67 11.43 -10.05
CA PRO A 173 5.09 11.10 -10.15
C PRO A 173 6.00 12.33 -10.15
N ALA A 174 5.60 13.41 -10.83
CA ALA A 174 6.38 14.64 -10.88
C ALA A 174 6.58 15.31 -9.51
N ASP A 175 5.57 15.25 -8.64
CA ASP A 175 5.67 15.80 -7.28
C ASP A 175 6.71 15.02 -6.45
N TYR A 176 6.79 13.70 -6.58
CA TYR A 176 7.81 12.90 -5.90
C TYR A 176 9.21 13.12 -6.46
N VAL A 177 9.32 13.38 -7.79
CA VAL A 177 10.60 13.78 -8.39
C VAL A 177 11.08 15.08 -7.77
N GLU A 178 10.19 16.09 -7.67
CA GLU A 178 10.54 17.41 -7.08
C GLU A 178 10.98 17.25 -5.62
N ASP A 179 10.17 16.56 -4.79
CA ASP A 179 10.46 16.37 -3.37
C ASP A 179 11.80 15.66 -3.14
N LEU A 180 12.03 14.54 -3.82
CA LEU A 180 13.20 13.68 -3.59
C LEU A 180 14.47 14.27 -4.21
N SER A 181 14.36 14.96 -5.36
CA SER A 181 15.49 15.67 -5.97
C SER A 181 15.97 16.84 -5.11
N ALA A 182 15.03 17.56 -4.47
CA ALA A 182 15.37 18.62 -3.52
C ALA A 182 16.13 18.12 -2.28
N LEU A 183 16.03 16.80 -1.99
CA LEU A 183 16.74 16.12 -0.90
C LEU A 183 18.11 15.56 -1.32
N GLY A 184 18.60 15.91 -2.53
CA GLY A 184 19.90 15.46 -3.01
C GLY A 184 19.92 14.05 -3.61
N CYS A 185 18.77 13.55 -4.07
CA CYS A 185 18.68 12.25 -4.72
C CYS A 185 18.67 12.33 -6.25
N ASP A 186 19.15 11.29 -6.91
CA ASP A 186 18.83 10.98 -8.28
C ASP A 186 17.56 10.14 -8.29
N VAL A 187 16.54 10.54 -9.08
CA VAL A 187 15.17 10.00 -8.93
C VAL A 187 14.69 9.39 -10.25
N ASP A 188 14.17 8.17 -10.17
CA ASP A 188 13.36 7.52 -11.21
C ASP A 188 11.94 7.38 -10.69
N ALA A 189 10.96 8.08 -11.30
CA ALA A 189 9.58 8.00 -10.91
C ALA A 189 8.69 7.72 -12.12
N TRP A 190 7.71 6.84 -11.95
CA TRP A 190 6.83 6.41 -13.03
C TRP A 190 5.46 5.98 -12.52
N GLU A 191 4.56 5.74 -13.43
CA GLU A 191 3.28 5.11 -13.16
C GLU A 191 3.07 3.85 -13.99
N THR A 192 2.30 2.92 -13.47
CA THR A 192 1.88 1.72 -14.18
C THR A 192 0.41 1.43 -13.90
N THR A 193 -0.38 1.19 -14.94
CA THR A 193 -1.73 0.66 -14.80
C THR A 193 -1.70 -0.85 -15.02
N TYR A 194 -1.82 -1.61 -13.93
CA TYR A 194 -1.96 -3.07 -13.97
C TYR A 194 -3.36 -3.44 -14.40
N GLN A 195 -3.48 -4.34 -15.36
CA GLN A 195 -4.76 -4.89 -15.79
C GLN A 195 -5.00 -6.20 -15.02
N HIS A 196 -5.72 -6.11 -13.90
CA HIS A 196 -6.06 -7.30 -13.12
C HIS A 196 -7.25 -8.01 -13.74
N ILE A 197 -7.11 -9.30 -14.04
CA ILE A 197 -8.21 -10.17 -14.41
C ILE A 197 -8.71 -10.83 -13.11
N LEU A 198 -9.90 -10.45 -12.69
CA LEU A 198 -10.53 -10.99 -11.51
C LEU A 198 -11.47 -12.13 -11.91
N ASP A 199 -11.49 -13.19 -11.11
CA ASP A 199 -12.39 -14.32 -11.25
C ASP A 199 -12.49 -14.88 -12.70
N PRO A 200 -11.38 -15.35 -13.28
CA PRO A 200 -11.38 -15.90 -14.64
C PRO A 200 -12.26 -17.15 -14.78
N GLU A 201 -12.47 -17.88 -13.69
CA GLU A 201 -13.28 -19.11 -13.66
C GLU A 201 -14.78 -18.88 -13.46
N GLY A 202 -15.20 -17.65 -13.19
CA GLY A 202 -16.61 -17.29 -13.06
C GLY A 202 -17.29 -17.78 -11.78
N GLN A 203 -16.54 -17.94 -10.68
CA GLN A 203 -17.04 -18.45 -9.41
C GLN A 203 -17.59 -17.38 -8.47
N GLN A 204 -17.24 -16.09 -8.73
CA GLN A 204 -17.65 -14.97 -7.89
C GLN A 204 -18.75 -14.15 -8.58
N GLU A 205 -19.78 -13.82 -7.82
CA GLU A 205 -20.85 -12.94 -8.33
C GLU A 205 -20.34 -11.50 -8.52
N SER A 206 -19.53 -11.01 -7.61
CA SER A 206 -19.08 -9.61 -7.53
C SER A 206 -17.57 -9.48 -7.23
N PRO A 207 -16.69 -9.86 -8.17
CA PRO A 207 -15.25 -9.92 -7.91
C PRO A 207 -14.62 -8.55 -7.62
N VAL A 208 -15.16 -7.44 -8.20
CA VAL A 208 -14.66 -6.09 -7.89
C VAL A 208 -15.08 -5.66 -6.49
N LEU A 209 -16.30 -5.98 -6.06
CA LEU A 209 -16.75 -5.72 -4.69
C LEU A 209 -15.86 -6.47 -3.68
N GLU A 210 -15.54 -7.73 -3.93
CA GLU A 210 -14.65 -8.52 -3.08
C GLU A 210 -13.23 -7.92 -3.02
N TRP A 211 -12.72 -7.41 -4.14
CA TRP A 211 -11.44 -6.71 -4.17
C TRP A 211 -11.44 -5.47 -3.27
N VAL A 212 -12.43 -4.58 -3.40
CA VAL A 212 -12.48 -3.32 -2.66
C VAL A 212 -12.85 -3.51 -1.17
N ARG A 213 -13.54 -4.61 -0.81
CA ARG A 213 -13.84 -4.98 0.58
C ARG A 213 -12.60 -5.09 1.44
N GLY A 214 -11.54 -5.70 0.90
CA GLY A 214 -10.26 -5.85 1.57
C GLY A 214 -9.44 -4.56 1.67
N THR A 215 -9.90 -3.46 1.09
CA THR A 215 -9.13 -2.21 0.98
C THR A 215 -10.00 -0.97 1.19
N GLY A 216 -10.41 -0.34 0.09
CA GLY A 216 -11.07 0.95 0.03
C GLY A 216 -12.43 1.05 0.72
N LEU A 217 -13.18 -0.04 0.74
CA LEU A 217 -14.53 -0.07 1.28
C LEU A 217 -14.58 -0.18 2.81
N ARG A 218 -13.51 -0.62 3.44
CA ARG A 218 -13.49 -0.92 4.88
C ARG A 218 -13.92 0.26 5.77
N PRO A 219 -13.38 1.48 5.62
CA PRO A 219 -13.81 2.62 6.44
C PRO A 219 -15.31 2.94 6.30
N VAL A 220 -15.90 2.68 5.13
CA VAL A 220 -17.34 2.85 4.89
C VAL A 220 -18.13 1.81 5.67
N LEU A 221 -17.73 0.53 5.59
CA LEU A 221 -18.39 -0.56 6.32
C LEU A 221 -18.28 -0.42 7.83
N ASP A 222 -17.16 0.10 8.33
CA ASP A 222 -16.96 0.36 9.75
C ASP A 222 -17.88 1.50 10.27
N ALA A 223 -18.24 2.46 9.41
CA ALA A 223 -19.16 3.54 9.73
C ALA A 223 -20.64 3.12 9.63
N LEU A 224 -20.98 2.06 8.91
CA LEU A 224 -22.33 1.48 8.80
C LEU A 224 -22.52 0.39 9.87
N THR A 225 -22.99 0.81 11.05
CA THR A 225 -23.21 -0.10 12.19
C THR A 225 -24.54 -0.85 12.12
N ASP A 226 -25.54 -0.30 11.43
CA ASP A 226 -26.82 -0.96 11.17
C ASP A 226 -26.70 -1.95 10.01
N ALA A 227 -27.23 -3.16 10.20
CA ALA A 227 -27.12 -4.23 9.21
C ALA A 227 -27.92 -3.94 7.93
N GLY A 228 -29.11 -3.34 8.05
CA GLY A 228 -29.97 -3.00 6.91
C GLY A 228 -29.37 -1.87 6.09
N GLU A 229 -28.82 -0.84 6.74
CA GLU A 229 -28.09 0.25 6.07
C GLU A 229 -26.88 -0.28 5.29
N ARG A 230 -26.13 -1.21 5.90
CA ARG A 230 -24.96 -1.83 5.27
C ARG A 230 -25.34 -2.69 4.07
N GLU A 231 -26.41 -3.48 4.20
CA GLU A 231 -26.91 -4.31 3.10
C GLU A 231 -27.41 -3.45 1.94
N ALA A 232 -28.17 -2.41 2.20
CA ALA A 232 -28.67 -1.48 1.18
C ALA A 232 -27.52 -0.77 0.45
N PHE A 233 -26.51 -0.30 1.18
CA PHE A 233 -25.31 0.30 0.60
C PHE A 233 -24.58 -0.69 -0.32
N LEU A 234 -24.34 -1.91 0.17
CA LEU A 234 -23.61 -2.93 -0.59
C LEU A 234 -24.35 -3.36 -1.84
N ALA A 235 -25.69 -3.51 -1.77
CA ALA A 235 -26.51 -3.89 -2.91
C ALA A 235 -26.46 -2.84 -4.03
N GLU A 236 -26.63 -1.56 -3.69
CA GLU A 236 -26.59 -0.46 -4.66
C GLU A 236 -25.18 -0.29 -5.23
N TYR A 237 -24.16 -0.33 -4.39
CA TYR A 237 -22.77 -0.21 -4.83
C TYR A 237 -22.37 -1.35 -5.76
N ASP A 238 -22.73 -2.59 -5.41
CA ASP A 238 -22.44 -3.78 -6.22
C ASP A 238 -23.12 -3.72 -7.59
N ALA A 239 -24.40 -3.30 -7.66
CA ALA A 239 -25.11 -3.14 -8.91
C ALA A 239 -24.39 -2.16 -9.85
N ARG A 240 -23.92 -1.02 -9.31
CA ARG A 240 -23.15 -0.03 -10.09
C ARG A 240 -21.78 -0.55 -10.50
N LEU A 241 -21.09 -1.31 -9.62
CA LEU A 241 -19.81 -1.93 -9.95
C LEU A 241 -19.93 -2.92 -11.10
N ARG A 242 -20.95 -3.78 -11.09
CA ARG A 242 -21.19 -4.74 -12.18
C ARG A 242 -21.48 -4.07 -13.52
N ALA A 243 -22.15 -2.93 -13.49
CA ALA A 243 -22.38 -2.13 -14.70
C ALA A 243 -21.08 -1.49 -15.23
N ALA A 244 -20.23 -0.96 -14.34
CA ALA A 244 -18.96 -0.32 -14.70
C ALA A 244 -17.86 -1.32 -15.10
N TYR A 245 -17.89 -2.53 -14.53
CA TYR A 245 -16.91 -3.60 -14.75
C TYR A 245 -17.61 -4.87 -15.25
N PRO A 246 -18.10 -4.90 -16.49
CA PRO A 246 -18.85 -6.03 -17.01
C PRO A 246 -17.98 -7.27 -17.14
N ARG A 247 -18.55 -8.43 -16.84
CA ARG A 247 -17.90 -9.72 -17.05
C ARG A 247 -17.68 -9.97 -18.53
N ARG A 248 -16.51 -10.48 -18.87
CA ARG A 248 -16.09 -10.89 -20.21
C ARG A 248 -15.74 -12.39 -20.21
N SER A 249 -15.39 -12.93 -21.37
CA SER A 249 -15.02 -14.36 -21.51
C SER A 249 -13.82 -14.78 -20.66
N PHE A 250 -12.97 -13.84 -20.28
CA PHE A 250 -11.76 -14.08 -19.49
C PHE A 250 -11.91 -13.66 -18.00
N GLY A 251 -13.08 -13.26 -17.55
CA GLY A 251 -13.31 -12.74 -16.20
C GLY A 251 -13.69 -11.25 -16.19
N VAL A 252 -13.43 -10.57 -15.09
CA VAL A 252 -13.70 -9.13 -14.92
C VAL A 252 -12.38 -8.36 -14.91
N LEU A 253 -12.25 -7.37 -15.80
CA LEU A 253 -11.07 -6.54 -15.92
C LEU A 253 -11.11 -5.38 -14.93
N LEU A 254 -10.11 -5.30 -14.05
CA LEU A 254 -9.92 -4.20 -13.09
C LEU A 254 -8.60 -3.47 -13.38
N PRO A 255 -8.62 -2.33 -14.07
CA PRO A 255 -7.44 -1.47 -14.19
C PRO A 255 -7.06 -0.88 -12.83
N PHE A 256 -5.78 -0.97 -12.47
CA PHE A 256 -5.30 -0.51 -11.17
C PHE A 256 -4.03 0.32 -11.33
N ARG A 257 -4.17 1.65 -11.26
CA ARG A 257 -3.04 2.59 -11.39
C ARG A 257 -2.21 2.62 -10.12
N ARG A 258 -0.91 2.61 -10.27
CA ARG A 258 0.07 2.74 -9.20
C ARG A 258 1.16 3.72 -9.58
N ILE A 259 1.66 4.47 -8.61
CA ILE A 259 2.77 5.40 -8.73
C ILE A 259 3.95 4.84 -7.98
N PHE A 260 5.12 5.02 -8.58
CA PHE A 260 6.41 4.54 -8.10
C PHE A 260 7.39 5.69 -8.05
N ALA A 261 8.29 5.67 -7.07
CA ALA A 261 9.48 6.49 -7.06
C ALA A 261 10.63 5.71 -6.41
N VAL A 262 11.78 5.73 -7.07
CA VAL A 262 13.04 5.21 -6.57
C VAL A 262 14.05 6.34 -6.56
N ALA A 263 14.64 6.60 -5.42
CA ALA A 263 15.59 7.68 -5.20
C ALA A 263 16.90 7.12 -4.68
N HIS A 264 17.99 7.45 -5.36
CA HIS A 264 19.35 7.12 -4.96
C HIS A 264 19.99 8.37 -4.36
N LYS A 265 20.28 8.34 -3.08
CA LYS A 265 20.91 9.45 -2.36
C LYS A 265 22.34 9.63 -2.83
N ARG A 266 22.70 10.84 -3.27
CA ARG A 266 24.09 11.11 -3.69
C ARG A 266 25.04 11.00 -2.50
N GLU A 267 26.27 10.55 -2.76
CA GLU A 267 27.29 10.37 -1.73
C GLU A 267 27.66 11.67 -0.99
N ASN A 268 27.51 12.81 -1.68
CA ASN A 268 27.87 14.14 -1.16
C ASN A 268 26.65 15.01 -0.80
N ALA A 269 25.47 14.41 -0.63
CA ALA A 269 24.23 15.11 -0.29
C ALA A 269 23.98 15.20 1.22
#